data_2c2ba9e2be309e97dcfc1a073723ae79
#
_entry.id   2c2ba9e2be309e97dcfc1a073723ae79
#
_cell.length_a   1.000
_cell.length_b   1.000
_cell.length_c   1.000
_cell.angle_alpha   90.00
_cell.angle_beta   90.00
_cell.angle_gamma   90.00
#
_symmetry.space_group_name_H-M   'P 1'
#
loop_
_entity.id
_entity.type
_entity.pdbx_description
1 polymer ?
#
loop_
_entity_poly.entity_id
_entity_poly.type
_entity_poly.pdbx_seq_one_letter_code
_entity_poly.pdbx_strand_id
1 'polypeptide(L)' 'IPFTVAASGRHTGTDADAMHLSGSGVPCGLIGLPLRYMHSPVEMVDLGDVDAAARLIAAAARHLAADASFLR' A
#
# COMPACT_ATOMS: atom_id res chain seq x y z
N ILE A 1 7.18 -13.08 3.42
CA ILE A 1 5.88 -12.54 3.87
C ILE A 1 4.85 -12.85 2.79
N PRO A 2 3.83 -13.63 3.13
CA PRO A 2 2.81 -13.96 2.13
C PRO A 2 1.96 -12.73 1.77
N PHE A 3 1.71 -12.57 0.48
CA PHE A 3 0.86 -11.49 -0.02
C PHE A 3 0.24 -11.89 -1.36
N THR A 4 -0.79 -11.16 -1.76
CA THR A 4 -1.37 -11.26 -3.08
C THR A 4 -1.31 -9.91 -3.77
N VAL A 5 -1.34 -9.94 -5.10
CA VAL A 5 -1.32 -8.71 -5.89
C VAL A 5 -2.73 -8.43 -6.40
N ALA A 6 -3.25 -7.26 -6.08
CA ALA A 6 -4.53 -6.81 -6.60
C ALA A 6 -4.29 -5.68 -7.60
N ALA A 7 -4.98 -5.74 -8.73
CA ALA A 7 -4.90 -4.69 -9.74
C ALA A 7 -6.10 -3.77 -9.57
N SER A 8 -5.80 -2.47 -9.42
CA SER A 8 -6.81 -1.43 -9.47
C SER A 8 -6.67 -0.68 -10.77
N GLY A 9 -7.74 -0.10 -11.23
CA GLY A 9 -7.71 0.75 -12.41
C GLY A 9 -7.05 2.09 -12.10
N ARG A 10 -7.69 3.16 -12.55
CA ARG A 10 -7.15 4.51 -12.44
C ARG A 10 -7.15 5.06 -11.02
N HIS A 11 -8.07 4.60 -10.20
CA HIS A 11 -8.27 5.11 -8.85
C HIS A 11 -8.26 3.97 -7.85
N THR A 12 -7.64 4.23 -6.70
CA THR A 12 -7.57 3.28 -5.58
C THR A 12 -8.52 3.67 -4.44
N GLY A 13 -9.07 4.89 -4.47
CA GLY A 13 -9.89 5.43 -3.39
C GLY A 13 -9.06 5.84 -2.17
N THR A 14 -7.78 6.10 -2.35
CA THR A 14 -6.85 6.49 -1.27
C THR A 14 -6.15 7.79 -1.62
N ASP A 15 -5.39 8.33 -0.66
CA ASP A 15 -4.59 9.54 -0.88
C ASP A 15 -3.54 9.36 -1.97
N ALA A 16 -3.13 8.13 -2.26
CA ALA A 16 -2.20 7.85 -3.35
C ALA A 16 -2.74 8.32 -4.70
N ASP A 17 -4.06 8.35 -4.87
CA ASP A 17 -4.69 8.84 -6.09
C ASP A 17 -4.32 10.30 -6.41
N ALA A 18 -4.11 11.11 -5.37
CA ALA A 18 -3.67 12.49 -5.52
C ALA A 18 -2.15 12.60 -5.50
N MET A 19 -1.49 11.82 -4.66
CA MET A 19 -0.05 11.90 -4.43
C MET A 19 0.76 11.54 -5.66
N HIS A 20 0.35 10.51 -6.42
CA HIS A 20 1.12 10.09 -7.58
C HIS A 20 1.11 11.11 -8.74
N LEU A 21 0.19 12.07 -8.70
CA LEU A 21 0.10 13.14 -9.70
C LEU A 21 0.78 14.43 -9.24
N SER A 22 1.30 14.47 -8.02
CA SER A 22 1.91 15.69 -7.47
C SER A 22 3.26 16.00 -8.12
N GLY A 23 3.51 17.26 -8.42
CA GLY A 23 4.77 17.71 -9.03
C GLY A 23 5.01 17.01 -10.37
N SER A 24 6.19 16.42 -10.54
CA SER A 24 6.55 15.63 -11.72
C SER A 24 6.13 14.17 -11.62
N GLY A 25 5.32 13.86 -10.63
CA GLY A 25 4.88 12.50 -10.31
C GLY A 25 5.62 11.95 -9.11
N VAL A 26 4.89 11.25 -8.26
CA VAL A 26 5.46 10.58 -7.08
C VAL A 26 5.20 9.09 -7.23
N PRO A 27 6.26 8.25 -7.26
CA PRO A 27 6.05 6.81 -7.30
C PRO A 27 5.39 6.34 -6.00
N CYS A 28 4.27 5.64 -6.13
CA CYS A 28 3.47 5.20 -5.01
C CYS A 28 3.28 3.69 -5.04
N GLY A 29 3.42 3.07 -3.89
CA GLY A 29 3.00 1.69 -3.67
C GLY A 29 1.81 1.68 -2.74
N LEU A 30 0.96 0.68 -2.87
CA LEU A 30 -0.22 0.54 -2.05
C LEU A 30 -0.25 -0.84 -1.41
N ILE A 31 -0.49 -0.86 -0.11
CA ILE A 31 -0.66 -2.11 0.63
C ILE A 31 -2.04 -2.09 1.26
N GLY A 32 -2.86 -3.06 0.90
CA GLY A 32 -4.19 -3.21 1.46
C GLY A 32 -4.23 -4.27 2.55
N LEU A 33 -5.10 -4.05 3.53
CA LEU A 33 -5.41 -5.03 4.57
C LEU A 33 -6.76 -5.66 4.27
N PRO A 34 -6.88 -6.98 4.21
CA PRO A 34 -8.20 -7.60 4.14
C PRO A 34 -8.95 -7.31 5.43
N LEU A 35 -10.14 -6.77 5.29
CA LEU A 35 -10.99 -6.52 6.45
C LEU A 35 -12.46 -6.58 6.08
N ARG A 36 -13.31 -6.67 7.08
CA ARG A 36 -14.75 -6.65 6.91
C ARG A 36 -15.32 -5.35 7.46
N TYR A 37 -16.42 -4.91 6.86
CA TYR A 37 -17.17 -3.75 7.33
C TYR A 37 -16.36 -2.45 7.26
N MET A 38 -15.58 -2.29 6.18
CA MET A 38 -14.79 -1.09 5.94
C MET A 38 -15.67 0.16 6.01
N HIS A 39 -15.13 1.21 6.62
CA HIS A 39 -15.80 2.50 6.79
C HIS A 39 -17.09 2.43 7.62
N SER A 40 -17.26 1.38 8.40
CA SER A 40 -18.37 1.25 9.35
C SER A 40 -17.86 1.51 10.78
N PRO A 41 -18.79 1.73 11.74
CA PRO A 41 -18.38 1.89 13.14
C PRO A 41 -17.71 0.65 13.74
N VAL A 42 -17.93 -0.52 13.15
CA VAL A 42 -17.33 -1.78 13.59
C VAL A 42 -16.65 -2.44 12.42
N GLU A 43 -15.32 -2.36 12.38
CA GLU A 43 -14.52 -3.04 11.37
C GLU A 43 -13.90 -4.31 11.96
N MET A 44 -13.70 -5.31 11.12
CA MET A 44 -13.14 -6.58 11.54
C MET A 44 -11.90 -6.89 10.71
N VAL A 45 -10.79 -7.15 11.38
CA VAL A 45 -9.51 -7.46 10.74
C VAL A 45 -8.82 -8.60 11.48
N ASP A 46 -8.07 -9.41 10.76
CA ASP A 46 -7.20 -10.42 11.36
C ASP A 46 -5.91 -9.73 11.82
N LEU A 47 -5.55 -9.90 13.09
CA LEU A 47 -4.34 -9.30 13.65
C LEU A 47 -3.07 -9.84 12.97
N GLY A 48 -3.10 -11.06 12.47
CA GLY A 48 -2.02 -11.62 11.68
C GLY A 48 -1.80 -10.85 10.38
N ASP A 49 -2.87 -10.39 9.75
CA ASP A 49 -2.79 -9.57 8.54
C ASP A 49 -2.21 -8.19 8.85
N VAL A 50 -2.54 -7.60 9.99
CA VAL A 50 -1.95 -6.33 10.44
C VAL A 50 -0.44 -6.48 10.64
N ASP A 51 -0.02 -7.54 11.31
CA ASP A 51 1.40 -7.82 11.53
C ASP A 51 2.12 -8.06 10.19
N ALA A 52 1.53 -8.82 9.29
CA ALA A 52 2.10 -9.09 7.97
C ALA A 52 2.25 -7.82 7.16
N ALA A 53 1.27 -6.93 7.17
CA ALA A 53 1.33 -5.66 6.47
C ALA A 53 2.44 -4.77 7.02
N ALA A 54 2.58 -4.70 8.34
CA ALA A 54 3.65 -3.93 8.98
C ALA A 54 5.03 -4.45 8.58
N ARG A 55 5.20 -5.78 8.56
CA ARG A 55 6.47 -6.40 8.14
C ARG A 55 6.75 -6.17 6.66
N LEU A 56 5.74 -6.19 5.82
CA LEU A 56 5.90 -5.94 4.39
C LEU A 56 6.36 -4.50 4.13
N ILE A 57 5.78 -3.53 4.80
CA ILE A 57 6.18 -2.12 4.69
C ILE A 57 7.63 -1.95 5.15
N ALA A 58 7.98 -2.54 6.30
CA ALA A 58 9.33 -2.44 6.84
C ALA A 58 10.35 -3.12 5.91
N ALA A 59 10.02 -4.26 5.34
CA ALA A 59 10.90 -4.96 4.40
C ALA A 59 11.11 -4.15 3.12
N ALA A 60 10.04 -3.57 2.57
CA ALA A 60 10.13 -2.72 1.38
C ALA A 60 11.03 -1.51 1.64
N ALA A 61 10.87 -0.86 2.79
CA ALA A 61 11.69 0.29 3.17
C ALA A 61 13.17 -0.09 3.32
N ARG A 62 13.46 -1.26 3.91
CA ARG A 62 14.84 -1.72 4.09
C ARG A 62 15.53 -2.12 2.80
N HIS A 63 14.76 -2.63 1.83
CA HIS A 63 15.32 -3.07 0.56
C HIS A 63 15.39 -1.96 -0.49
N LEU A 64 14.85 -0.79 -0.19
CA LEU A 64 14.88 0.34 -1.11
C LEU A 64 16.27 1.00 -1.06
N ALA A 65 16.96 1.04 -2.20
CA ALA A 65 18.26 1.68 -2.29
C ALA A 65 18.11 3.20 -2.26
N ALA A 66 19.11 3.90 -1.69
CA ALA A 66 19.07 5.36 -1.58
C ALA A 66 19.08 6.05 -2.95
N ASP A 67 19.64 5.39 -3.97
CA ASP A 67 19.72 5.89 -5.35
C ASP A 67 18.71 5.21 -6.28
N ALA A 68 17.69 4.57 -5.73
CA ALA A 68 16.68 3.90 -6.52
C ALA A 68 15.99 4.86 -7.49
N SER A 69 15.80 4.39 -8.72
CA SER A 69 15.08 5.15 -9.75
C SER A 69 13.80 4.41 -10.10
N PHE A 70 12.72 5.18 -10.22
CA PHE A 70 11.40 4.67 -10.62
C PHE A 70 11.01 5.19 -12.00
N LEU A 71 11.95 5.72 -12.74
CA LEU A 71 11.74 6.14 -14.13
C LEU A 71 11.58 4.91 -15.01
N ARG A 72 10.66 4.99 -15.94
CA ARG A 72 10.39 3.94 -16.92
C ARG A 72 10.91 4.34 -18.30
#